data_b32a53176eb8be11cef29df347cc915e
#
_entry.id   b32a53176eb8be11cef29df347cc915e
#
_cell.length_a   1.000
_cell.length_b   1.000
_cell.length_c   1.000
_cell.angle_alpha   90.00
_cell.angle_beta   90.00
_cell.angle_gamma   90.00
#
_symmetry.space_group_name_H-M   'P 1'
#
loop_
_entity.id
_entity.type
_entity.pdbx_description
1 polymer ?
#
loop_
_entity_poly.entity_id
_entity_poly.type
_entity_poly.pdbx_seq_one_letter_code
_entity_poly.pdbx_strand_id
1 'polypeptide(L)'
;LMLRATDEAGNVLPEFEKVLDIDVKAAAETALGKTLEQNLLSVVFDYEGNLWFATGGFRIYPERQQQGVLGYIARSAIDAILSGEQTDLSDAVFVYELTPGEGAENGIAASKDGAVILTNQNCYLLRANNGVEAVWCTPYESVGAKVSGEGDKTTGGGLAWGGGCSPSLTPELVMLTDNADPVK
;
A
#
# COMPACT_ATOMS: atom_id res chain seq x y z
N LEU A 1 -11.87 -1.32 7.84
CA LEU A 1 -13.30 -1.59 7.85
C LEU A 1 -13.72 -2.21 6.54
N MET A 2 -14.35 -3.38 6.58
CA MET A 2 -14.93 -4.05 5.41
C MET A 2 -16.45 -3.99 5.50
N LEU A 3 -17.08 -3.58 4.42
CA LEU A 3 -18.51 -3.43 4.32
C LEU A 3 -19.07 -4.32 3.21
N ARG A 4 -20.20 -4.96 3.48
CA ARG A 4 -20.95 -5.71 2.48
C ARG A 4 -22.02 -4.81 1.88
N ALA A 5 -22.05 -4.74 0.56
CA ALA A 5 -23.04 -3.95 -0.19
C ALA A 5 -24.14 -4.83 -0.83
N THR A 6 -23.91 -6.15 -0.92
CA THR A 6 -24.84 -7.10 -1.54
C THR A 6 -25.06 -8.32 -0.64
N ASP A 7 -26.23 -8.95 -0.75
CA ASP A 7 -26.50 -10.25 -0.15
C ASP A 7 -25.80 -11.39 -0.94
N GLU A 8 -25.95 -12.63 -0.46
CA GLU A 8 -25.36 -13.81 -1.12
C GLU A 8 -25.94 -14.09 -2.52
N ALA A 9 -27.14 -13.58 -2.82
CA ALA A 9 -27.75 -13.66 -4.14
C ALA A 9 -27.33 -12.54 -5.08
N GLY A 10 -26.51 -11.57 -4.61
CA GLY A 10 -26.01 -10.44 -5.37
C GLY A 10 -26.97 -9.24 -5.42
N ASN A 11 -28.06 -9.24 -4.63
CA ASN A 11 -28.93 -8.08 -4.54
C ASN A 11 -28.30 -6.98 -3.68
N VAL A 12 -28.47 -5.74 -4.06
CA VAL A 12 -27.98 -4.59 -3.30
C VAL A 12 -28.71 -4.51 -1.95
N LEU A 13 -27.94 -4.40 -0.88
CA LEU A 13 -28.47 -4.19 0.47
C LEU A 13 -29.00 -2.76 0.62
N PRO A 14 -30.07 -2.51 1.39
CA PRO A 14 -30.57 -1.16 1.63
C PRO A 14 -29.57 -0.30 2.42
N GLU A 15 -28.72 -0.93 3.21
CA GLU A 15 -27.64 -0.30 3.98
C GLU A 15 -26.40 -1.20 3.92
N PHE A 16 -25.21 -0.60 4.04
CA PHE A 16 -23.98 -1.36 4.15
C PHE A 16 -23.91 -2.12 5.48
N GLU A 17 -23.62 -3.40 5.41
CA GLU A 17 -23.38 -4.23 6.58
C GLU A 17 -21.89 -4.25 6.92
N LYS A 18 -21.53 -3.92 8.17
CA LYS A 18 -20.15 -4.07 8.63
C LYS A 18 -19.83 -5.56 8.81
N VAL A 19 -18.91 -6.06 8.01
CA VAL A 19 -18.51 -7.48 8.02
C VAL A 19 -17.26 -7.68 8.87
N LEU A 20 -16.30 -6.76 8.78
CA LEU A 20 -14.99 -6.89 9.40
C LEU A 20 -14.39 -5.51 9.73
N ASP A 21 -13.72 -5.43 10.88
CA ASP A 21 -12.97 -4.27 11.31
C ASP A 21 -11.58 -4.73 11.77
N ILE A 22 -10.56 -4.43 11.01
CA ILE A 22 -9.16 -4.77 11.31
C ILE A 22 -8.36 -3.48 11.46
N ASP A 23 -7.63 -3.35 12.56
CA ASP A 23 -6.57 -2.35 12.68
C ASP A 23 -5.30 -2.90 12.01
N VAL A 24 -5.20 -2.65 10.70
CA VAL A 24 -4.08 -3.12 9.87
C VAL A 24 -2.74 -2.54 10.33
N LYS A 25 -2.76 -1.28 10.80
CA LYS A 25 -1.54 -0.65 11.32
C LYS A 25 -1.05 -1.34 12.59
N ALA A 26 -1.93 -1.55 13.54
CA ALA A 26 -1.59 -2.26 14.79
C ALA A 26 -1.12 -3.69 14.50
N ALA A 27 -1.73 -4.39 13.57
CA ALA A 27 -1.32 -5.72 13.13
C ALA A 27 0.10 -5.72 12.52
N ALA A 28 0.40 -4.74 11.66
CA ALA A 28 1.73 -4.59 11.08
C ALA A 28 2.79 -4.20 12.12
N GLU A 29 2.45 -3.32 13.08
CA GLU A 29 3.32 -2.95 14.19
C GLU A 29 3.65 -4.16 15.07
N THR A 30 2.67 -5.01 15.33
CA THR A 30 2.87 -6.26 16.08
C THR A 30 3.80 -7.21 15.32
N ALA A 31 3.59 -7.42 14.03
CA ALA A 31 4.43 -8.28 13.21
C ALA A 31 5.88 -7.79 13.12
N LEU A 32 6.10 -6.47 13.11
CA LEU A 32 7.43 -5.87 13.07
C LEU A 32 8.09 -5.73 14.44
N GLY A 33 7.32 -5.78 15.52
CA GLY A 33 7.81 -5.48 16.87
C GLY A 33 8.24 -4.03 17.06
N LYS A 34 7.73 -3.10 16.25
CA LYS A 34 8.03 -1.66 16.33
C LYS A 34 6.83 -0.81 15.88
N THR A 35 6.79 0.43 16.38
CA THR A 35 5.80 1.42 15.94
C THR A 35 6.13 1.94 14.54
N LEU A 36 5.11 2.07 13.71
CA LEU A 36 5.22 2.63 12.37
C LEU A 36 5.10 4.15 12.39
N GLU A 37 6.07 4.82 11.78
CA GLU A 37 6.09 6.28 11.68
C GLU A 37 5.02 6.83 10.73
N GLN A 38 4.65 6.02 9.72
CA GLN A 38 3.67 6.39 8.70
C GLN A 38 2.31 5.76 8.99
N ASN A 39 1.26 6.40 8.51
CA ASN A 39 -0.09 5.89 8.62
C ASN A 39 -0.41 4.91 7.48
N LEU A 40 -1.46 4.10 7.70
CA LEU A 40 -2.03 3.30 6.65
C LEU A 40 -2.55 4.22 5.53
N LEU A 41 -2.10 3.97 4.32
CA LEU A 41 -2.46 4.75 3.15
C LEU A 41 -3.47 4.03 2.26
N SER A 42 -3.24 2.76 2.00
CA SER A 42 -4.04 2.00 1.03
C SER A 42 -4.14 0.54 1.42
N VAL A 43 -5.26 -0.06 1.04
CA VAL A 43 -5.49 -1.51 1.09
C VAL A 43 -6.14 -1.98 -0.20
N VAL A 44 -5.82 -3.20 -0.62
CA VAL A 44 -6.45 -3.87 -1.77
C VAL A 44 -6.41 -5.38 -1.58
N PHE A 45 -7.45 -6.09 -2.03
CA PHE A 45 -7.38 -7.54 -2.15
C PHE A 45 -6.70 -7.94 -3.45
N ASP A 46 -5.78 -8.91 -3.38
CA ASP A 46 -5.29 -9.57 -4.58
C ASP A 46 -6.27 -10.65 -5.06
N TYR A 47 -5.96 -11.30 -6.17
CA TYR A 47 -6.82 -12.33 -6.77
C TYR A 47 -6.83 -13.65 -5.97
N GLU A 48 -5.93 -13.81 -5.03
CA GLU A 48 -5.91 -14.95 -4.10
C GLU A 48 -6.66 -14.64 -2.79
N GLY A 49 -7.07 -13.37 -2.61
CA GLY A 49 -7.81 -12.89 -1.45
C GLY A 49 -6.95 -12.43 -0.29
N ASN A 50 -5.64 -12.29 -0.46
CA ASN A 50 -4.80 -11.63 0.54
C ASN A 50 -5.10 -10.13 0.57
N LEU A 51 -5.12 -9.53 1.75
CA LEU A 51 -5.32 -8.10 1.92
C LEU A 51 -3.97 -7.39 1.96
N TRP A 52 -3.56 -6.83 0.84
CA TRP A 52 -2.37 -6.01 0.75
C TRP A 52 -2.59 -4.63 1.37
N PHE A 53 -1.53 -4.09 1.96
CA PHE A 53 -1.54 -2.75 2.53
C PHE A 53 -0.23 -2.02 2.28
N ALA A 54 -0.29 -0.69 2.32
CA ALA A 54 0.85 0.20 2.28
C ALA A 54 0.71 1.29 3.33
N THR A 55 1.81 1.68 3.92
CA THR A 55 1.90 2.90 4.71
C THR A 55 2.56 4.02 3.92
N GLY A 56 2.20 5.25 4.23
CA GLY A 56 2.70 6.40 3.51
C GLY A 56 1.90 7.65 3.78
N GLY A 57 1.80 8.50 2.78
CA GLY A 57 1.02 9.74 2.81
C GLY A 57 1.75 10.93 2.20
N PHE A 58 1.05 12.06 2.10
CA PHE A 58 1.49 13.26 1.39
C PHE A 58 2.67 14.04 2.01
N ARG A 59 3.41 13.47 2.94
CA ARG A 59 4.52 14.15 3.59
C ARG A 59 5.70 13.22 3.81
N ILE A 60 6.03 12.46 2.79
CA ILE A 60 7.25 11.69 2.78
C ILE A 60 8.37 12.65 2.41
N TYR A 61 9.15 13.04 3.39
CA TYR A 61 10.34 13.84 3.19
C TYR A 61 11.55 12.94 3.33
N PRO A 62 12.31 12.67 2.25
CA PRO A 62 13.48 11.81 2.30
C PRO A 62 14.50 12.23 3.38
N GLU A 63 14.62 13.52 3.63
CA GLU A 63 15.48 14.06 4.68
C GLU A 63 15.06 13.66 6.10
N ARG A 64 13.81 13.30 6.32
CA ARG A 64 13.33 12.81 7.62
C ARG A 64 13.62 11.34 7.85
N GLN A 65 14.09 10.64 6.83
CA GLN A 65 14.39 9.21 6.87
C GLN A 65 13.22 8.35 7.37
N GLN A 66 11.98 8.85 7.25
CA GLN A 66 10.80 8.06 7.58
C GLN A 66 10.73 6.87 6.64
N GLN A 67 10.38 5.73 7.19
CA GLN A 67 10.37 4.47 6.47
C GLN A 67 8.93 3.97 6.30
N GLY A 68 8.54 3.76 5.04
CA GLY A 68 7.27 3.12 4.72
C GLY A 68 7.36 1.60 4.85
N VAL A 69 6.21 0.96 4.95
CA VAL A 69 6.08 -0.48 4.88
C VAL A 69 5.00 -0.89 3.89
N LEU A 70 5.26 -2.01 3.23
CA LEU A 70 4.33 -2.71 2.37
C LEU A 70 4.09 -4.08 2.98
N GLY A 71 2.90 -4.65 2.82
CA GLY A 71 2.67 -5.97 3.38
C GLY A 71 1.31 -6.53 2.99
N TYR A 72 1.03 -7.71 3.53
CA TYR A 72 -0.28 -8.31 3.37
C TYR A 72 -0.70 -9.09 4.61
N ILE A 73 -2.02 -9.23 4.76
CA ILE A 73 -2.66 -10.16 5.68
C ILE A 73 -3.11 -11.35 4.86
N ALA A 74 -2.71 -12.55 5.27
CA ALA A 74 -3.04 -13.78 4.55
C ALA A 74 -4.56 -14.01 4.51
N ARG A 75 -5.05 -14.47 3.35
CA ARG A 75 -6.46 -14.80 3.16
C ARG A 75 -6.99 -15.74 4.24
N SER A 76 -6.24 -16.78 4.59
CA SER A 76 -6.66 -17.77 5.59
C SER A 76 -7.01 -17.13 6.94
N ALA A 77 -6.28 -16.10 7.35
CA ALA A 77 -6.59 -15.40 8.60
C ALA A 77 -7.84 -14.53 8.46
N ILE A 78 -8.04 -13.91 7.31
CA ILE A 78 -9.27 -13.13 7.04
C ILE A 78 -10.49 -14.05 7.05
N ASP A 79 -10.40 -15.21 6.40
CA ASP A 79 -11.47 -16.20 6.37
C ASP A 79 -11.74 -16.73 7.79
N ALA A 80 -10.72 -17.01 8.60
CA ALA A 80 -10.85 -17.45 9.98
C ALA A 80 -11.50 -16.40 10.90
N ILE A 81 -11.18 -15.11 10.68
CA ILE A 81 -11.85 -14.02 11.41
C ILE A 81 -13.32 -13.91 10.99
N LEU A 82 -13.60 -14.01 9.70
CA LEU A 82 -14.97 -13.94 9.17
C LEU A 82 -15.84 -15.10 9.66
N SER A 83 -15.26 -16.29 9.87
CA SER A 83 -15.95 -17.44 10.47
C SER A 83 -16.03 -17.38 11.99
N GLY A 84 -15.36 -16.43 12.64
CA GLY A 84 -15.29 -16.31 14.10
C GLY A 84 -14.33 -17.29 14.78
N GLU A 85 -13.46 -17.95 14.02
CA GLU A 85 -12.51 -18.95 14.53
C GLU A 85 -11.22 -18.33 15.07
N GLN A 86 -10.82 -17.18 14.57
CA GLN A 86 -9.58 -16.51 14.92
C GLN A 86 -9.80 -15.02 15.17
N THR A 87 -9.05 -14.46 16.12
CA THR A 87 -9.01 -13.01 16.41
C THR A 87 -7.61 -12.44 16.38
N ASP A 88 -6.58 -13.29 16.40
CA ASP A 88 -5.18 -12.90 16.39
C ASP A 88 -4.58 -13.00 14.96
N LEU A 89 -3.94 -11.95 14.54
CA LEU A 89 -3.33 -11.81 13.21
C LEU A 89 -1.80 -11.94 13.25
N SER A 90 -1.19 -12.14 14.43
CA SER A 90 0.27 -12.04 14.61
C SER A 90 1.09 -12.93 13.65
N ASP A 91 0.59 -14.13 13.36
CA ASP A 91 1.29 -15.10 12.49
C ASP A 91 0.88 -15.02 11.01
N ALA A 92 -0.01 -14.08 10.66
CA ALA A 92 -0.61 -14.00 9.34
C ALA A 92 -0.37 -12.66 8.65
N VAL A 93 0.38 -11.78 9.28
CA VAL A 93 0.77 -10.47 8.73
C VAL A 93 2.22 -10.51 8.32
N PHE A 94 2.45 -10.27 7.06
CA PHE A 94 3.77 -10.25 6.46
C PHE A 94 4.11 -8.85 5.99
N VAL A 95 5.29 -8.37 6.35
CA VAL A 95 5.70 -6.98 6.12
C VAL A 95 7.03 -6.92 5.38
N TYR A 96 7.10 -6.00 4.44
CA TYR A 96 8.30 -5.61 3.71
C TYR A 96 8.63 -4.15 4.04
N GLU A 97 9.78 -3.93 4.65
CA GLU A 97 10.23 -2.60 5.00
C GLU A 97 10.90 -1.93 3.79
N LEU A 98 10.43 -0.73 3.44
CA LEU A 98 11.08 0.09 2.43
C LEU A 98 12.39 0.66 2.96
N THR A 99 13.18 1.26 2.10
CA THR A 99 14.41 1.96 2.53
C THR A 99 14.08 3.23 3.32
N PRO A 100 14.94 3.69 4.24
CA PRO A 100 14.74 4.96 4.90
C PRO A 100 14.58 6.11 3.90
N GLY A 101 13.58 6.95 4.09
CA GLY A 101 13.21 8.02 3.17
C GLY A 101 12.30 7.57 2.02
N GLU A 102 11.91 6.31 1.99
CA GLU A 102 11.00 5.77 0.98
C GLU A 102 9.61 5.47 1.56
N GLY A 103 8.59 5.76 0.80
CA GLY A 103 7.20 5.49 1.16
C GLY A 103 6.24 5.68 0.00
N ALA A 104 5.03 5.16 0.16
CA ALA A 104 3.99 5.31 -0.84
C ALA A 104 3.23 6.62 -0.68
N GLU A 105 2.80 7.22 -1.79
CA GLU A 105 1.92 8.41 -1.79
C GLU A 105 0.51 8.09 -2.27
N ASN A 106 0.33 6.98 -2.95
CA ASN A 106 -0.93 6.57 -3.56
C ASN A 106 -1.25 5.09 -3.33
N GLY A 107 -2.36 4.65 -3.88
CA GLY A 107 -2.89 3.32 -3.67
C GLY A 107 -2.10 2.21 -4.35
N ILE A 108 -2.47 1.00 -3.99
CA ILE A 108 -1.96 -0.26 -4.54
C ILE A 108 -2.88 -0.71 -5.67
N ALA A 109 -2.32 -1.32 -6.70
CA ALA A 109 -3.08 -2.04 -7.71
C ALA A 109 -2.81 -3.55 -7.61
N ALA A 110 -3.88 -4.34 -7.60
CA ALA A 110 -3.78 -5.79 -7.59
C ALA A 110 -3.63 -6.35 -9.02
N SER A 111 -2.82 -7.37 -9.17
CA SER A 111 -2.68 -8.16 -10.39
C SER A 111 -2.80 -9.66 -10.08
N LYS A 112 -2.85 -10.48 -11.12
CA LYS A 112 -2.77 -11.95 -10.97
C LYS A 112 -1.42 -12.43 -10.41
N ASP A 113 -0.38 -11.60 -10.50
CA ASP A 113 0.97 -11.93 -10.09
C ASP A 113 1.33 -11.32 -8.72
N GLY A 114 0.42 -10.56 -8.11
CA GLY A 114 0.60 -9.92 -6.80
C GLY A 114 0.11 -8.48 -6.75
N ALA A 115 0.75 -7.66 -5.95
CA ALA A 115 0.43 -6.26 -5.75
C ALA A 115 1.47 -5.34 -6.39
N VAL A 116 1.02 -4.34 -7.13
CA VAL A 116 1.87 -3.30 -7.71
C VAL A 116 1.72 -2.02 -6.91
N ILE A 117 2.82 -1.44 -6.50
CA ILE A 117 2.84 -0.18 -5.76
C ILE A 117 3.95 0.74 -6.26
N LEU A 118 3.64 2.03 -6.23
CA LEU A 118 4.57 3.10 -6.55
C LEU A 118 4.94 3.82 -5.26
N THR A 119 6.23 3.92 -5.00
CA THR A 119 6.78 4.76 -3.94
C THR A 119 7.33 6.06 -4.53
N ASN A 120 7.91 6.91 -3.69
CA ASN A 120 8.62 8.09 -4.17
C ASN A 120 9.96 7.78 -4.86
N GLN A 121 10.40 6.52 -4.91
CA GLN A 121 11.69 6.11 -5.48
C GLN A 121 11.56 4.98 -6.49
N ASN A 122 10.66 4.02 -6.24
CA ASN A 122 10.59 2.78 -6.99
C ASN A 122 9.15 2.38 -7.33
N CYS A 123 9.03 1.58 -8.38
CA CYS A 123 7.84 0.79 -8.65
C CYS A 123 8.13 -0.67 -8.30
N TYR A 124 7.24 -1.29 -7.52
CA TYR A 124 7.36 -2.67 -7.06
C TYR A 124 6.26 -3.55 -7.64
N LEU A 125 6.59 -4.79 -7.97
CA LEU A 125 5.66 -5.91 -7.96
C LEU A 125 6.02 -6.81 -6.79
N LEU A 126 5.08 -6.98 -5.88
CA LEU A 126 5.21 -7.80 -4.70
C LEU A 126 4.30 -9.03 -4.81
N ARG A 127 4.77 -10.16 -4.30
CA ARG A 127 4.02 -11.42 -4.24
C ARG A 127 3.95 -11.94 -2.81
N ALA A 128 2.81 -12.52 -2.46
CA ALA A 128 2.65 -13.28 -1.23
C ALA A 128 3.25 -14.68 -1.41
N ASN A 129 4.28 -15.01 -0.63
CA ASN A 129 4.97 -16.30 -0.70
C ASN A 129 5.58 -16.65 0.68
N ASN A 130 4.72 -16.96 1.67
CA ASN A 130 5.09 -17.15 3.08
C ASN A 130 5.97 -16.00 3.62
N GLY A 131 5.77 -14.82 3.10
CA GLY A 131 6.51 -13.59 3.29
C GLY A 131 6.20 -12.67 2.12
N VAL A 132 6.73 -11.47 2.13
CA VAL A 132 6.62 -10.54 1.00
C VAL A 132 7.83 -10.71 0.10
N GLU A 133 7.63 -11.20 -1.11
CA GLU A 133 8.65 -11.32 -2.15
C GLU A 133 8.57 -10.13 -3.10
N ALA A 134 9.65 -9.39 -3.26
CA ALA A 134 9.77 -8.41 -4.32
C ALA A 134 10.15 -9.13 -5.63
N VAL A 135 9.17 -9.37 -6.50
CA VAL A 135 9.38 -10.02 -7.80
C VAL A 135 10.26 -9.14 -8.69
N TRP A 136 9.97 -7.84 -8.68
CA TRP A 136 10.85 -6.82 -9.21
C TRP A 136 10.68 -5.49 -8.44
N CYS A 137 11.74 -4.71 -8.44
CA CYS A 137 11.80 -3.35 -7.95
C CYS A 137 12.56 -2.52 -8.99
N THR A 138 11.90 -1.55 -9.57
CA THR A 138 12.48 -0.73 -10.63
C THR A 138 12.45 0.74 -10.22
N PRO A 139 13.60 1.40 -10.14
CA PRO A 139 13.64 2.84 -9.89
C PRO A 139 13.05 3.59 -11.07
N TYR A 140 12.39 4.68 -10.80
CA TYR A 140 11.94 5.63 -11.82
C TYR A 140 12.39 7.04 -11.47
N GLU A 141 12.48 7.90 -12.48
CA GLU A 141 12.83 9.29 -12.27
C GLU A 141 11.62 10.06 -11.74
N SER A 142 11.54 10.22 -10.43
CA SER A 142 10.65 11.21 -9.83
C SER A 142 11.36 12.54 -9.79
N VAL A 143 10.92 13.49 -10.62
CA VAL A 143 11.53 14.82 -10.68
C VAL A 143 11.29 15.58 -9.39
N GLY A 144 10.14 15.41 -8.76
CA GLY A 144 9.82 16.00 -7.46
C GLY A 144 10.81 15.60 -6.38
N ALA A 145 11.23 14.33 -6.34
CA ALA A 145 12.20 13.82 -5.39
C ALA A 145 13.60 14.44 -5.56
N LYS A 146 13.94 14.90 -6.74
CA LYS A 146 15.24 15.52 -7.04
C LYS A 146 15.32 17.01 -6.73
N VAL A 147 14.19 17.71 -6.74
CA VAL A 147 14.13 19.18 -6.61
C VAL A 147 14.08 19.63 -5.16
N SER A 148 13.75 18.77 -4.24
CA SER A 148 13.47 19.18 -2.87
C SER A 148 14.67 19.27 -1.94
N GLY A 149 15.86 19.17 -2.44
CA GLY A 149 17.10 19.36 -1.63
C GLY A 149 17.17 20.70 -0.90
N GLU A 150 16.28 21.63 -1.16
CA GLU A 150 16.24 22.95 -0.53
C GLU A 150 14.93 23.27 0.20
N GLY A 151 14.10 22.26 0.48
CA GLY A 151 12.85 22.50 1.22
C GLY A 151 11.89 23.43 0.49
N ASP A 152 12.00 23.50 -0.82
CA ASP A 152 11.22 24.42 -1.60
C ASP A 152 9.77 23.97 -1.67
N LYS A 153 8.95 24.70 -0.96
CA LYS A 153 7.50 24.60 -0.95
C LYS A 153 6.86 25.12 -2.24
N THR A 154 7.64 25.50 -3.21
CA THR A 154 7.20 26.34 -4.33
C THR A 154 6.75 25.54 -5.53
N THR A 155 7.15 24.31 -5.66
CA THR A 155 6.72 23.45 -6.75
C THR A 155 5.77 22.38 -6.24
N GLY A 156 4.50 22.50 -6.55
CA GLY A 156 3.52 21.46 -6.36
C GLY A 156 2.89 21.30 -4.96
N GLY A 157 3.10 22.24 -4.03
CA GLY A 157 2.32 22.26 -2.77
C GLY A 157 2.50 21.06 -1.84
N GLY A 158 3.61 20.36 -1.89
CA GLY A 158 3.88 19.19 -1.05
C GLY A 158 3.37 17.86 -1.62
N LEU A 159 2.87 17.85 -2.83
CA LEU A 159 2.45 16.67 -3.59
C LEU A 159 3.46 16.28 -4.68
N ALA A 160 4.64 16.88 -4.67
CA ALA A 160 5.63 16.74 -5.74
C ALA A 160 6.56 15.52 -5.60
N TRP A 161 6.26 14.62 -4.65
CA TRP A 161 7.11 13.49 -4.36
C TRP A 161 6.47 12.20 -4.85
N GLY A 162 6.99 11.62 -5.88
CA GLY A 162 6.60 10.30 -6.31
C GLY A 162 5.38 10.26 -7.22
N GLY A 163 4.70 9.14 -7.23
CA GLY A 163 3.62 8.88 -8.17
C GLY A 163 2.37 9.72 -7.94
N GLY A 164 1.88 10.36 -8.98
CA GLY A 164 0.68 11.19 -8.94
C GLY A 164 -0.64 10.43 -8.83
N CYS A 165 -0.63 9.12 -9.02
CA CYS A 165 -1.82 8.26 -8.92
C CYS A 165 -1.46 6.85 -8.51
N SER A 166 -2.47 6.08 -8.10
CA SER A 166 -2.34 4.62 -8.00
C SER A 166 -1.99 4.04 -9.37
N PRO A 167 -1.15 3.00 -9.44
CA PRO A 167 -0.83 2.35 -10.69
C PRO A 167 -2.09 1.83 -11.40
N SER A 168 -2.09 1.89 -12.71
CA SER A 168 -3.09 1.22 -13.55
C SER A 168 -2.42 0.08 -14.30
N LEU A 169 -3.08 -1.06 -14.37
CA LEU A 169 -2.50 -2.28 -14.91
C LEU A 169 -3.23 -2.74 -16.18
N THR A 170 -2.44 -3.22 -17.15
CA THR A 170 -2.90 -4.11 -18.20
C THR A 170 -2.18 -5.46 -18.05
N PRO A 171 -2.50 -6.50 -18.83
CA PRO A 171 -1.76 -7.76 -18.77
C PRO A 171 -0.25 -7.63 -18.99
N GLU A 172 0.20 -6.58 -19.66
CA GLU A 172 1.58 -6.42 -20.09
C GLU A 172 2.27 -5.16 -19.55
N LEU A 173 1.49 -4.17 -19.06
CA LEU A 173 2.01 -2.84 -18.73
C LEU A 173 1.56 -2.37 -17.34
N VAL A 174 2.46 -1.67 -16.67
CA VAL A 174 2.15 -0.81 -15.53
C VAL A 174 2.17 0.64 -16.01
N MET A 175 1.05 1.34 -15.83
CA MET A 175 0.96 2.78 -16.12
C MET A 175 0.99 3.54 -14.81
N LEU A 176 1.81 4.56 -14.77
CA LEU A 176 1.98 5.44 -13.61
C LEU A 176 2.11 6.89 -14.07
N THR A 177 1.84 7.81 -13.16
CA THR A 177 2.08 9.24 -13.38
C THR A 177 3.04 9.74 -12.31
N ASP A 178 3.86 10.69 -12.67
CA ASP A 178 4.67 11.45 -11.72
C ASP A 178 3.97 12.79 -11.41
N ASN A 179 4.01 13.19 -10.16
CA ASN A 179 3.50 14.49 -9.69
C ASN A 179 4.44 15.65 -10.00
N ALA A 180 5.57 15.39 -10.65
CA ALA A 180 6.52 16.42 -10.95
C ALA A 180 5.91 17.50 -11.84
N ASP A 181 6.08 18.74 -11.42
CA ASP A 181 5.82 19.88 -12.29
C ASP A 181 6.78 19.79 -13.50
N PRO A 182 6.28 19.81 -14.75
CA PRO A 182 7.16 19.71 -15.89
C PRO A 182 8.19 20.86 -15.81
N VAL A 183 9.44 20.46 -15.79
CA VAL A 183 10.55 21.41 -15.76
C VAL A 183 10.40 22.34 -16.94
N LYS A 184 10.28 23.61 -16.66
CA LYS A 184 10.29 24.67 -17.65
C LYS A 184 11.68 24.83 -18.28
#